data_37af98b1698fe46f2420c1fe3fc966ac
#
_entry.id   37af98b1698fe46f2420c1fe3fc966ac
#
_cell.length_a   1.000
_cell.length_b   1.000
_cell.length_c   1.000
_cell.angle_alpha   90.00
_cell.angle_beta   90.00
_cell.angle_gamma   90.00
#
_symmetry.space_group_name_H-M   'P 1'
#
loop_
_entity.id
_entity.type
_entity.pdbx_description
1 polymer ?
#
loop_
_entity_poly.entity_id
_entity_poly.type
_entity_poly.pdbx_seq_one_letter_code
_entity_poly.pdbx_strand_id
1 'polypeptide(L)'
;IKDALINANEMIEKGEEIDWASMIDKVNNKEMEESIKKQYENSSNIEARISLHKLCSTNSESWFKWIYRLSEVKKNMHVLELGCGDGTMWLENYDLLPKDIQIVLSDISSGMLRDIDDKLKNDKRFSFKVIDANDISFNNETFDLVICNHVLFYLDDIPLALKEIYRVLNEDGKFVCSTYSSKHMHEVDELVKEFEPRIELSKDKLYEKFGKENGEEILEEVFEKVTWCGYLDSLNITDENLLITYILSCHGNQNRYIVDKFKDFKLFVSK
;
A
#
# COMPACT_ATOMS: atom_id res chain seq x y z
N ILE A 1 15.54 -10.51 -6.00
CA ILE A 1 14.99 -9.92 -4.77
C ILE A 1 13.51 -10.27 -4.60
N LYS A 2 12.69 -10.10 -5.65
CA LYS A 2 11.24 -10.40 -5.61
C LYS A 2 10.96 -11.83 -5.14
N ASP A 3 11.54 -12.82 -5.80
CA ASP A 3 11.33 -14.22 -5.43
C ASP A 3 11.86 -14.50 -4.02
N ALA A 4 12.93 -13.81 -3.61
CA ALA A 4 13.45 -13.90 -2.26
C ALA A 4 12.46 -13.28 -1.23
N LEU A 5 11.79 -12.17 -1.56
CA LEU A 5 10.80 -11.55 -0.67
C LEU A 5 9.51 -12.38 -0.58
N ILE A 6 9.05 -12.97 -1.70
CA ILE A 6 7.89 -13.88 -1.68
C ILE A 6 8.20 -15.09 -0.80
N ASN A 7 9.34 -15.74 -1.04
CA ASN A 7 9.74 -16.89 -0.24
C ASN A 7 9.94 -16.54 1.23
N ALA A 8 10.53 -15.37 1.53
CA ALA A 8 10.69 -14.91 2.90
C ALA A 8 9.34 -14.70 3.60
N ASN A 9 8.36 -14.08 2.94
CA ASN A 9 7.02 -13.90 3.50
C ASN A 9 6.33 -15.24 3.76
N GLU A 10 6.39 -16.18 2.81
CA GLU A 10 5.82 -17.53 3.00
C GLU A 10 6.48 -18.28 4.16
N MET A 11 7.80 -18.14 4.33
CA MET A 11 8.54 -18.76 5.44
C MET A 11 8.17 -18.11 6.78
N ILE A 12 8.03 -16.79 6.83
CA ILE A 12 7.57 -16.06 8.02
C ILE A 12 6.18 -16.54 8.45
N GLU A 13 5.24 -16.63 7.51
CA GLU A 13 3.88 -17.10 7.79
C GLU A 13 3.84 -18.54 8.32
N LYS A 14 4.79 -19.38 7.90
CA LYS A 14 4.95 -20.77 8.37
C LYS A 14 5.79 -20.90 9.63
N GLY A 15 6.39 -19.80 10.11
CA GLY A 15 7.32 -19.81 11.26
C GLY A 15 8.65 -20.51 10.96
N GLU A 16 9.08 -20.52 9.70
CA GLU A 16 10.31 -21.15 9.25
C GLU A 16 11.49 -20.16 9.33
N GLU A 17 12.71 -20.68 9.53
CA GLU A 17 13.92 -19.85 9.56
C GLU A 17 14.31 -19.41 8.13
N ILE A 18 14.63 -18.12 7.96
CA ILE A 18 14.99 -17.54 6.66
C ILE A 18 16.50 -17.61 6.45
N ASP A 19 16.93 -18.37 5.46
CA ASP A 19 18.31 -18.34 4.95
C ASP A 19 18.51 -17.21 3.94
N TRP A 20 18.69 -16.00 4.45
CA TRP A 20 18.89 -14.80 3.64
C TRP A 20 20.16 -14.88 2.77
N ALA A 21 21.24 -15.53 3.24
CA ALA A 21 22.49 -15.63 2.48
C ALA A 21 22.26 -16.42 1.18
N SER A 22 21.58 -17.57 1.26
CA SER A 22 21.22 -18.38 0.10
C SER A 22 20.22 -17.68 -0.82
N MET A 23 19.27 -16.93 -0.24
CA MET A 23 18.30 -16.18 -1.03
C MET A 23 18.93 -15.03 -1.81
N ILE A 24 19.90 -14.34 -1.23
CA ILE A 24 20.58 -13.19 -1.85
C ILE A 24 21.65 -13.64 -2.85
N ASP A 25 22.38 -14.72 -2.60
CA ASP A 25 23.36 -15.25 -3.55
C ASP A 25 22.72 -15.67 -4.89
N LYS A 26 21.44 -16.08 -4.87
CA LYS A 26 20.66 -16.35 -6.09
C LYS A 26 20.30 -15.09 -6.90
N VAL A 27 20.40 -13.91 -6.29
CA VAL A 27 20.02 -12.62 -6.90
C VAL A 27 21.23 -11.88 -7.48
N ASN A 28 22.45 -12.30 -7.16
CA ASN A 28 23.71 -11.57 -7.43
C ASN A 28 24.23 -11.63 -8.87
N ASN A 29 23.38 -11.71 -9.89
CA ASN A 29 23.84 -11.49 -11.28
C ASN A 29 22.82 -10.71 -12.11
N LYS A 30 23.32 -9.85 -12.98
CA LYS A 30 22.71 -9.07 -14.12
C LYS A 30 21.17 -8.88 -14.17
N GLU A 31 20.42 -9.68 -13.41
CA GLU A 31 18.97 -9.65 -13.25
C GLU A 31 18.50 -8.54 -12.30
N MET A 32 19.42 -7.90 -11.56
CA MET A 32 19.08 -6.94 -10.51
C MET A 32 18.49 -5.64 -11.06
N GLU A 33 19.01 -5.11 -12.17
CA GLU A 33 18.44 -3.89 -12.80
C GLU A 33 17.12 -4.16 -13.52
N GLU A 34 16.98 -5.33 -14.15
CA GLU A 34 15.73 -5.77 -14.77
C GLU A 34 14.67 -6.16 -13.71
N SER A 35 15.12 -6.74 -12.59
CA SER A 35 14.26 -7.10 -11.45
C SER A 35 13.68 -5.86 -10.78
N ILE A 36 14.43 -4.78 -10.63
CA ILE A 36 13.94 -3.52 -10.06
C ILE A 36 12.81 -2.94 -10.92
N LYS A 37 12.93 -2.98 -12.25
CA LYS A 37 11.84 -2.57 -13.15
C LYS A 37 10.61 -3.47 -13.05
N LYS A 38 10.80 -4.78 -12.86
CA LYS A 38 9.72 -5.76 -12.65
C LYS A 38 9.09 -5.70 -11.25
N GLN A 39 9.76 -5.12 -10.25
CA GLN A 39 9.24 -4.98 -8.87
C GLN A 39 7.96 -4.14 -8.78
N TYR A 40 7.71 -3.27 -9.75
CA TYR A 40 6.47 -2.49 -9.83
C TYR A 40 5.31 -3.28 -10.49
N GLU A 41 5.56 -4.51 -10.94
CA GLU A 41 4.55 -5.28 -11.69
C GLU A 41 3.69 -6.20 -10.81
N ASN A 42 3.93 -6.33 -9.50
CA ASN A 42 3.11 -7.20 -8.64
C ASN A 42 3.16 -6.92 -7.12
N SER A 43 2.29 -7.65 -6.41
CA SER A 43 1.94 -7.48 -5.00
C SER A 43 3.04 -7.79 -3.96
N SER A 44 4.14 -8.46 -4.30
CA SER A 44 5.09 -9.01 -3.31
C SER A 44 5.73 -7.97 -2.37
N ASN A 45 6.07 -6.78 -2.87
CA ASN A 45 6.62 -5.70 -2.02
C ASN A 45 5.54 -5.08 -1.11
N ILE A 46 4.29 -5.06 -1.60
CA ILE A 46 3.14 -4.62 -0.82
C ILE A 46 2.86 -5.62 0.29
N GLU A 47 2.88 -6.92 -0.02
CA GLU A 47 2.69 -8.01 0.94
C GLU A 47 3.72 -7.97 2.07
N ALA A 48 5.02 -7.75 1.76
CA ALA A 48 6.06 -7.62 2.78
C ALA A 48 5.78 -6.46 3.75
N ARG A 49 5.32 -5.31 3.25
CA ARG A 49 4.96 -4.16 4.07
C ARG A 49 3.70 -4.39 4.89
N ILE A 50 2.68 -4.98 4.28
CA ILE A 50 1.44 -5.36 4.97
C ILE A 50 1.74 -6.37 6.09
N SER A 51 2.60 -7.37 5.84
CA SER A 51 2.97 -8.39 6.82
C SER A 51 3.63 -7.79 8.06
N LEU A 52 4.56 -6.83 7.91
CA LEU A 52 5.15 -6.16 9.06
C LEU A 52 4.08 -5.48 9.92
N HIS A 53 3.21 -4.67 9.31
CA HIS A 53 2.14 -3.99 10.03
C HIS A 53 1.17 -4.99 10.67
N LYS A 54 0.76 -6.02 9.95
CA LYS A 54 -0.19 -7.04 10.42
C LYS A 54 0.32 -7.80 11.64
N LEU A 55 1.63 -8.13 11.67
CA LEU A 55 2.22 -8.98 12.71
C LEU A 55 2.77 -8.16 13.89
N CYS A 56 3.13 -6.91 13.68
CA CYS A 56 3.80 -6.09 14.68
C CYS A 56 2.96 -4.92 15.21
N SER A 57 1.79 -4.62 14.60
CA SER A 57 0.90 -3.55 15.07
C SER A 57 0.47 -3.78 16.51
N THR A 58 0.49 -2.70 17.29
CA THR A 58 -0.03 -2.68 18.67
C THR A 58 -1.51 -2.32 18.73
N ASN A 59 -2.09 -1.89 17.60
CA ASN A 59 -3.52 -1.61 17.51
C ASN A 59 -4.31 -2.92 17.31
N SER A 60 -5.33 -3.13 18.13
CA SER A 60 -6.21 -4.31 18.05
C SER A 60 -7.14 -4.32 16.83
N GLU A 61 -7.43 -3.15 16.26
CA GLU A 61 -8.19 -3.01 15.01
C GLU A 61 -7.20 -2.90 13.85
N SER A 62 -7.24 -3.82 12.86
CA SER A 62 -6.38 -3.70 11.69
C SER A 62 -6.68 -2.42 10.90
N TRP A 63 -5.65 -1.87 10.24
CA TRP A 63 -5.81 -0.67 9.41
C TRP A 63 -6.92 -0.86 8.35
N PHE A 64 -7.02 -2.05 7.75
CA PHE A 64 -8.03 -2.38 6.75
C PHE A 64 -9.45 -2.41 7.31
N LYS A 65 -9.63 -2.85 8.56
CA LYS A 65 -10.93 -2.78 9.24
C LYS A 65 -11.28 -1.35 9.62
N TRP A 66 -10.30 -0.61 10.10
CA TRP A 66 -10.47 0.79 10.48
C TRP A 66 -10.88 1.65 9.28
N ILE A 67 -10.19 1.55 8.13
CA ILE A 67 -10.52 2.33 6.93
C ILE A 67 -11.88 1.89 6.33
N TYR A 68 -12.19 0.60 6.35
CA TYR A 68 -13.51 0.09 5.95
C TYR A 68 -14.63 0.68 6.81
N ARG A 69 -14.46 0.72 8.11
CA ARG A 69 -15.41 1.34 9.05
C ARG A 69 -15.60 2.83 8.79
N LEU A 70 -14.51 3.56 8.52
CA LEU A 70 -14.58 4.98 8.14
C LEU A 70 -15.25 5.20 6.79
N SER A 71 -15.15 4.25 5.89
CA SER A 71 -15.79 4.32 4.57
C SER A 71 -17.33 4.25 4.67
N GLU A 72 -17.88 3.74 5.78
CA GLU A 72 -19.33 3.65 6.02
C GLU A 72 -20.09 2.96 4.90
N VAL A 73 -19.55 1.86 4.41
CA VAL A 73 -20.13 1.05 3.33
C VAL A 73 -21.55 0.60 3.70
N LYS A 74 -22.52 0.88 2.84
CA LYS A 74 -23.97 0.61 3.07
C LYS A 74 -24.57 -0.20 1.92
N LYS A 75 -25.79 -0.70 2.14
CA LYS A 75 -26.59 -1.39 1.12
C LYS A 75 -26.88 -0.48 -0.07
N ASN A 76 -26.93 -1.08 -1.24
CA ASN A 76 -27.25 -0.44 -2.52
C ASN A 76 -26.24 0.61 -2.98
N MET A 77 -25.10 0.75 -2.31
CA MET A 77 -24.06 1.68 -2.75
C MET A 77 -23.37 1.18 -4.02
N HIS A 78 -23.03 2.12 -4.89
CA HIS A 78 -22.06 1.98 -5.94
C HIS A 78 -20.73 2.54 -5.45
N VAL A 79 -19.73 1.70 -5.37
CA VAL A 79 -18.41 2.03 -4.82
C VAL A 79 -17.33 1.90 -5.89
N LEU A 80 -16.45 2.87 -5.97
CA LEU A 80 -15.22 2.81 -6.77
C LEU A 80 -14.01 2.85 -5.82
N GLU A 81 -13.09 1.91 -5.97
CA GLU A 81 -11.76 2.03 -5.40
C GLU A 81 -10.73 2.26 -6.50
N LEU A 82 -9.96 3.34 -6.36
CA LEU A 82 -8.83 3.71 -7.22
C LEU A 82 -7.54 3.23 -6.55
N GLY A 83 -6.79 2.37 -7.23
CA GLY A 83 -5.58 1.77 -6.69
C GLY A 83 -5.86 0.72 -5.62
N CYS A 84 -6.69 -0.28 -5.93
CA CYS A 84 -7.11 -1.31 -4.99
C CYS A 84 -5.99 -2.28 -4.57
N GLY A 85 -4.85 -2.28 -5.28
CA GLY A 85 -3.73 -3.17 -5.01
C GLY A 85 -4.15 -4.65 -5.03
N ASP A 86 -3.80 -5.37 -3.97
CA ASP A 86 -4.13 -6.78 -3.78
C ASP A 86 -5.56 -7.04 -3.25
N GLY A 87 -6.33 -5.97 -3.00
CA GLY A 87 -7.70 -6.01 -2.51
C GLY A 87 -7.86 -6.41 -1.04
N THR A 88 -6.79 -6.38 -0.25
CA THR A 88 -6.81 -6.82 1.16
C THR A 88 -7.91 -6.13 1.97
N MET A 89 -8.23 -4.86 1.72
CA MET A 89 -9.32 -4.17 2.42
C MET A 89 -10.65 -4.90 2.28
N TRP A 90 -10.97 -5.35 1.08
CA TRP A 90 -12.24 -6.06 0.80
C TRP A 90 -12.23 -7.50 1.28
N LEU A 91 -11.08 -8.16 1.17
CA LEU A 91 -10.92 -9.54 1.63
C LEU A 91 -11.03 -9.64 3.15
N GLU A 92 -10.43 -8.74 3.92
CA GLU A 92 -10.53 -8.73 5.39
C GLU A 92 -11.94 -8.36 5.90
N ASN A 93 -12.72 -7.66 5.10
CA ASN A 93 -14.08 -7.23 5.46
C ASN A 93 -15.18 -7.95 4.68
N TYR A 94 -14.83 -9.04 3.98
CA TYR A 94 -15.72 -9.73 3.03
C TYR A 94 -17.07 -10.13 3.64
N ASP A 95 -17.06 -10.66 4.86
CA ASP A 95 -18.27 -11.11 5.57
C ASP A 95 -19.17 -9.95 6.04
N LEU A 96 -18.65 -8.73 6.08
CA LEU A 96 -19.37 -7.51 6.44
C LEU A 96 -20.05 -6.84 5.24
N LEU A 97 -19.73 -7.26 4.03
CA LEU A 97 -20.24 -6.62 2.81
C LEU A 97 -21.73 -6.84 2.62
N PRO A 98 -22.50 -5.79 2.38
CA PRO A 98 -23.91 -5.90 2.00
C PRO A 98 -24.08 -6.75 0.73
N LYS A 99 -25.20 -7.48 0.65
CA LYS A 99 -25.48 -8.32 -0.53
C LYS A 99 -25.77 -7.52 -1.81
N ASP A 100 -26.32 -6.33 -1.63
CA ASP A 100 -26.83 -5.49 -2.73
C ASP A 100 -25.88 -4.32 -3.06
N ILE A 101 -24.58 -4.47 -2.74
CA ILE A 101 -23.56 -3.49 -3.07
C ILE A 101 -22.95 -3.79 -4.43
N GLN A 102 -22.50 -2.76 -5.13
CA GLN A 102 -21.71 -2.88 -6.36
C GLN A 102 -20.36 -2.19 -6.16
N ILE A 103 -19.29 -2.91 -6.39
CA ILE A 103 -17.91 -2.44 -6.14
C ILE A 103 -17.11 -2.57 -7.43
N VAL A 104 -16.56 -1.47 -7.86
CA VAL A 104 -15.57 -1.44 -8.94
C VAL A 104 -14.19 -1.33 -8.28
N LEU A 105 -13.40 -2.39 -8.40
CA LEU A 105 -11.99 -2.37 -8.01
C LEU A 105 -11.15 -1.96 -9.21
N SER A 106 -10.36 -0.91 -9.03
CA SER A 106 -9.50 -0.43 -10.11
C SER A 106 -8.07 -0.22 -9.66
N ASP A 107 -7.17 -0.42 -10.61
CA ASP A 107 -5.75 -0.14 -10.47
C ASP A 107 -5.19 0.24 -11.85
N ILE A 108 -4.13 1.01 -11.89
CA ILE A 108 -3.42 1.29 -13.15
C ILE A 108 -2.64 0.06 -13.62
N SER A 109 -2.28 -0.83 -12.70
CA SER A 109 -1.60 -2.10 -12.97
C SER A 109 -2.62 -3.22 -13.25
N SER A 110 -2.64 -3.70 -14.49
CA SER A 110 -3.43 -4.89 -14.84
C SER A 110 -2.94 -6.17 -14.12
N GLY A 111 -1.69 -6.16 -13.61
CA GLY A 111 -1.13 -7.25 -12.82
C GLY A 111 -1.83 -7.36 -11.46
N MET A 112 -1.94 -6.24 -10.75
CA MET A 112 -2.66 -6.17 -9.46
C MET A 112 -4.11 -6.63 -9.59
N LEU A 113 -4.80 -6.17 -10.65
CA LEU A 113 -6.19 -6.56 -10.90
C LEU A 113 -6.37 -8.05 -11.17
N ARG A 114 -5.42 -8.72 -11.83
CA ARG A 114 -5.50 -10.17 -12.03
C ARG A 114 -5.45 -10.94 -10.72
N ASP A 115 -4.59 -10.53 -9.80
CA ASP A 115 -4.42 -11.22 -8.52
C ASP A 115 -5.69 -11.15 -7.66
N ILE A 116 -6.38 -10.00 -7.65
CA ILE A 116 -7.64 -9.85 -6.91
C ILE A 116 -8.85 -10.42 -7.67
N ASP A 117 -8.89 -10.32 -9.01
CA ASP A 117 -9.94 -10.92 -9.82
C ASP A 117 -9.99 -12.44 -9.60
N ASP A 118 -8.86 -13.13 -9.60
CA ASP A 118 -8.81 -14.57 -9.34
C ASP A 118 -9.44 -14.95 -8.00
N LYS A 119 -9.36 -14.10 -6.99
CA LYS A 119 -9.96 -14.32 -5.67
C LYS A 119 -11.47 -14.01 -5.63
N LEU A 120 -11.93 -13.00 -6.36
CA LEU A 120 -13.29 -12.43 -6.24
C LEU A 120 -14.17 -12.58 -7.48
N LYS A 121 -13.66 -13.09 -8.62
CA LYS A 121 -14.36 -13.17 -9.93
C LYS A 121 -15.72 -13.87 -9.92
N ASN A 122 -15.99 -14.70 -8.94
CA ASN A 122 -17.27 -15.39 -8.81
C ASN A 122 -18.30 -14.61 -7.98
N ASP A 123 -17.90 -13.52 -7.37
CA ASP A 123 -18.79 -12.67 -6.59
C ASP A 123 -19.29 -11.49 -7.45
N LYS A 124 -20.59 -11.52 -7.76
CA LYS A 124 -21.24 -10.54 -8.64
C LYS A 124 -21.27 -9.12 -8.07
N ARG A 125 -20.90 -8.93 -6.81
CA ARG A 125 -20.76 -7.60 -6.21
C ARG A 125 -19.54 -6.85 -6.76
N PHE A 126 -18.54 -7.57 -7.28
CA PHE A 126 -17.27 -7.00 -7.74
C PHE A 126 -17.17 -6.97 -9.26
N SER A 127 -16.55 -5.90 -9.74
CA SER A 127 -16.07 -5.76 -11.10
C SER A 127 -14.67 -5.15 -11.08
N PHE A 128 -13.87 -5.41 -12.13
CA PHE A 128 -12.45 -5.05 -12.18
C PHE A 128 -12.18 -4.21 -13.41
N LYS A 129 -11.48 -3.09 -13.26
CA LYS A 129 -11.22 -2.18 -14.36
C LYS A 129 -9.88 -1.49 -14.25
N VAL A 130 -9.10 -1.47 -15.32
CA VAL A 130 -7.88 -0.63 -15.37
C VAL A 130 -8.34 0.83 -15.54
N ILE A 131 -7.97 1.69 -14.57
CA ILE A 131 -8.34 3.10 -14.55
C ILE A 131 -7.13 3.93 -14.13
N ASP A 132 -6.87 5.00 -14.88
CA ASP A 132 -6.06 6.11 -14.42
C ASP A 132 -6.95 7.07 -13.60
N ALA A 133 -6.51 7.44 -12.40
CA ALA A 133 -7.25 8.36 -11.54
C ALA A 133 -7.41 9.77 -12.17
N ASN A 134 -6.56 10.12 -13.14
CA ASN A 134 -6.66 11.37 -13.91
C ASN A 134 -7.64 11.29 -15.09
N ASP A 135 -8.17 10.09 -15.43
CA ASP A 135 -9.14 9.87 -16.50
C ASP A 135 -10.10 8.73 -16.10
N ILE A 136 -11.08 9.06 -15.26
CA ILE A 136 -12.03 8.08 -14.74
C ILE A 136 -13.15 7.84 -15.78
N SER A 137 -13.09 6.72 -16.48
CA SER A 137 -13.99 6.36 -17.58
C SER A 137 -15.40 5.94 -17.12
N PHE A 138 -16.02 6.77 -16.26
CA PHE A 138 -17.41 6.67 -15.83
C PHE A 138 -18.15 8.00 -16.01
N ASN A 139 -19.48 7.95 -16.06
CA ASN A 139 -20.33 9.15 -16.15
C ASN A 139 -20.22 9.97 -14.85
N ASN A 140 -20.66 11.23 -14.93
CA ASN A 140 -20.84 12.05 -13.75
C ASN A 140 -21.85 11.38 -12.80
N GLU A 141 -21.71 11.64 -11.49
CA GLU A 141 -22.69 11.23 -10.48
C GLU A 141 -23.03 9.72 -10.56
N THR A 142 -22.00 8.89 -10.56
CA THR A 142 -22.14 7.42 -10.70
C THR A 142 -21.97 6.69 -9.36
N PHE A 143 -21.14 7.22 -8.46
CA PHE A 143 -20.72 6.53 -7.26
C PHE A 143 -21.17 7.23 -5.98
N ASP A 144 -21.62 6.46 -5.00
CA ASP A 144 -21.95 6.93 -3.65
C ASP A 144 -20.69 7.02 -2.78
N LEU A 145 -19.64 6.26 -3.13
CA LEU A 145 -18.40 6.22 -2.41
C LEU A 145 -17.24 6.02 -3.39
N VAL A 146 -16.22 6.87 -3.30
CA VAL A 146 -14.93 6.67 -3.95
C VAL A 146 -13.86 6.51 -2.88
N ILE A 147 -13.03 5.50 -3.01
CA ILE A 147 -11.93 5.19 -2.09
C ILE A 147 -10.61 5.29 -2.86
N CYS A 148 -9.59 5.91 -2.25
CA CYS A 148 -8.27 6.08 -2.86
C CYS A 148 -7.19 5.97 -1.77
N ASN A 149 -6.84 4.74 -1.40
CA ASN A 149 -5.94 4.49 -0.28
C ASN A 149 -4.48 4.45 -0.70
N HIS A 150 -3.66 5.34 -0.13
CA HIS A 150 -2.21 5.42 -0.39
C HIS A 150 -1.85 5.56 -1.88
N VAL A 151 -2.64 6.31 -2.65
CA VAL A 151 -2.47 6.48 -4.10
C VAL A 151 -2.18 7.92 -4.49
N LEU A 152 -2.87 8.91 -3.92
CA LEU A 152 -2.82 10.31 -4.38
C LEU A 152 -1.39 10.85 -4.52
N PHE A 153 -0.50 10.52 -3.61
CA PHE A 153 0.89 10.96 -3.68
C PHE A 153 1.73 10.34 -4.82
N TYR A 154 1.22 9.31 -5.52
CA TYR A 154 1.86 8.75 -6.71
C TYR A 154 1.42 9.44 -8.00
N LEU A 155 0.34 10.21 -7.96
CA LEU A 155 -0.21 10.87 -9.13
C LEU A 155 0.67 12.05 -9.57
N ASP A 156 0.74 12.27 -10.88
CA ASP A 156 1.45 13.42 -11.44
C ASP A 156 0.62 14.69 -11.33
N ASP A 157 -0.72 14.59 -11.45
CA ASP A 157 -1.67 15.72 -11.36
C ASP A 157 -2.78 15.41 -10.35
N ILE A 158 -2.51 15.70 -9.07
CA ILE A 158 -3.49 15.50 -7.98
C ILE A 158 -4.75 16.36 -8.17
N PRO A 159 -4.66 17.67 -8.52
CA PRO A 159 -5.84 18.49 -8.77
C PRO A 159 -6.77 17.94 -9.87
N LEU A 160 -6.21 17.36 -10.93
CA LEU A 160 -6.99 16.74 -12.00
C LEU A 160 -7.71 15.49 -11.48
N ALA A 161 -7.01 14.63 -10.77
CA ALA A 161 -7.59 13.42 -10.19
C ALA A 161 -8.72 13.75 -9.19
N LEU A 162 -8.54 14.76 -8.35
CA LEU A 162 -9.58 15.19 -7.40
C LEU A 162 -10.83 15.72 -8.12
N LYS A 163 -10.67 16.45 -9.24
CA LYS A 163 -11.80 16.88 -10.08
C LYS A 163 -12.54 15.71 -10.72
N GLU A 164 -11.82 14.71 -11.20
CA GLU A 164 -12.41 13.49 -11.75
C GLU A 164 -13.16 12.69 -10.67
N ILE A 165 -12.57 12.54 -9.50
CA ILE A 165 -13.22 11.91 -8.33
C ILE A 165 -14.51 12.66 -7.97
N TYR A 166 -14.43 13.99 -7.87
CA TYR A 166 -15.61 14.82 -7.57
C TYR A 166 -16.70 14.68 -8.66
N ARG A 167 -16.30 14.66 -9.93
CA ARG A 167 -17.22 14.51 -11.06
C ARG A 167 -18.00 13.21 -11.04
N VAL A 168 -17.36 12.11 -10.65
CA VAL A 168 -18.03 10.79 -10.67
C VAL A 168 -18.79 10.49 -9.38
N LEU A 169 -18.59 11.28 -8.31
CA LEU A 169 -19.37 11.16 -7.08
C LEU A 169 -20.78 11.74 -7.24
N ASN A 170 -21.76 11.09 -6.65
CA ASN A 170 -23.11 11.61 -6.49
C ASN A 170 -23.09 12.87 -5.58
N GLU A 171 -24.17 13.68 -5.59
CA GLU A 171 -24.29 14.92 -4.80
C GLU A 171 -24.01 14.71 -3.30
N ASP A 172 -24.52 13.61 -2.72
CA ASP A 172 -24.27 13.21 -1.32
C ASP A 172 -23.15 12.17 -1.20
N GLY A 173 -22.34 11.99 -2.25
CA GLY A 173 -21.28 10.98 -2.31
C GLY A 173 -20.12 11.32 -1.39
N LYS A 174 -19.43 10.27 -0.92
CA LYS A 174 -18.30 10.40 0.00
C LYS A 174 -17.00 10.02 -0.70
N PHE A 175 -15.96 10.84 -0.52
CA PHE A 175 -14.59 10.49 -0.87
C PHE A 175 -13.82 10.08 0.40
N VAL A 176 -13.12 8.95 0.34
CA VAL A 176 -12.23 8.48 1.39
C VAL A 176 -10.86 8.23 0.81
N CYS A 177 -9.86 8.89 1.34
CA CYS A 177 -8.47 8.64 0.95
C CYS A 177 -7.58 8.52 2.17
N SER A 178 -6.41 7.94 1.99
CA SER A 178 -5.42 7.83 3.05
C SER A 178 -4.04 8.25 2.58
N THR A 179 -3.26 8.74 3.54
CA THR A 179 -1.86 9.10 3.37
C THR A 179 -1.11 8.92 4.69
N TYR A 180 0.15 9.30 4.72
CA TYR A 180 1.01 9.24 5.89
C TYR A 180 1.73 10.57 6.12
N SER A 181 2.31 10.74 7.31
CA SER A 181 3.09 11.92 7.66
C SER A 181 4.58 11.74 7.35
N SER A 182 5.32 12.83 7.39
CA SER A 182 6.79 12.84 7.31
C SER A 182 7.48 12.00 8.39
N LYS A 183 6.76 11.66 9.47
CA LYS A 183 7.26 10.85 10.60
C LYS A 183 6.94 9.37 10.48
N HIS A 184 6.25 8.95 9.42
CA HIS A 184 5.93 7.54 9.24
C HIS A 184 7.19 6.68 9.11
N MET A 185 7.34 5.69 9.99
CA MET A 185 8.49 4.76 10.02
C MET A 185 9.86 5.45 10.13
N HIS A 186 9.92 6.65 10.76
CA HIS A 186 11.17 7.40 10.86
C HIS A 186 12.23 6.67 11.68
N GLU A 187 11.84 5.88 12.69
CA GLU A 187 12.77 5.06 13.49
C GLU A 187 13.49 4.02 12.63
N VAL A 188 12.80 3.47 11.62
CA VAL A 188 13.43 2.54 10.67
C VAL A 188 14.39 3.27 9.73
N ASP A 189 14.04 4.48 9.31
CA ASP A 189 14.93 5.34 8.50
C ASP A 189 16.18 5.73 9.30
N GLU A 190 16.04 6.08 10.58
CA GLU A 190 17.16 6.36 11.47
C GLU A 190 18.06 5.11 11.68
N LEU A 191 17.46 3.96 11.93
CA LEU A 191 18.18 2.69 12.10
C LEU A 191 19.05 2.36 10.87
N VAL A 192 18.51 2.45 9.67
CA VAL A 192 19.31 2.14 8.47
C VAL A 192 20.40 3.17 8.20
N LYS A 193 20.19 4.44 8.56
CA LYS A 193 21.20 5.50 8.47
C LYS A 193 22.31 5.35 9.50
N GLU A 194 22.02 4.77 10.64
CA GLU A 194 23.05 4.42 11.64
C GLU A 194 23.99 3.34 11.07
N PHE A 195 23.46 2.37 10.33
CA PHE A 195 24.28 1.36 9.65
C PHE A 195 25.06 1.94 8.45
N GLU A 196 24.40 2.71 7.61
CA GLU A 196 24.98 3.34 6.41
C GLU A 196 24.27 4.69 6.12
N PRO A 197 24.91 5.83 6.42
CA PRO A 197 24.26 7.15 6.32
C PRO A 197 23.75 7.54 4.92
N ARG A 198 24.20 6.85 3.87
CA ARG A 198 23.78 7.10 2.49
C ARG A 198 22.49 6.38 2.09
N ILE A 199 21.96 5.52 2.99
CA ILE A 199 20.70 4.84 2.72
C ILE A 199 19.55 5.83 2.82
N GLU A 200 18.71 5.79 1.81
CA GLU A 200 17.42 6.44 1.74
C GLU A 200 16.37 5.38 1.42
N LEU A 201 15.44 5.11 2.34
CA LEU A 201 14.38 4.10 2.16
C LEU A 201 13.31 4.54 1.16
N SER A 202 13.15 5.83 0.94
CA SER A 202 12.31 6.41 -0.10
C SER A 202 13.08 7.51 -0.83
N LYS A 203 13.20 7.39 -2.16
CA LYS A 203 13.84 8.43 -2.99
C LYS A 203 12.96 9.66 -3.09
N ASP A 204 11.63 9.44 -3.15
CA ASP A 204 10.64 10.48 -3.31
C ASP A 204 9.97 10.70 -1.96
N LYS A 205 10.02 11.92 -1.48
CA LYS A 205 9.29 12.32 -0.28
C LYS A 205 7.81 12.49 -0.63
N LEU A 206 7.13 11.37 -0.86
CA LEU A 206 5.75 11.33 -1.35
C LEU A 206 4.79 12.09 -0.44
N TYR A 207 5.05 12.16 0.87
CA TYR A 207 4.28 12.95 1.83
C TYR A 207 4.36 14.47 1.54
N GLU A 208 5.37 14.96 0.81
CA GLU A 208 5.44 16.36 0.38
C GLU A 208 4.46 16.65 -0.75
N LYS A 209 4.13 15.64 -1.59
CA LYS A 209 3.11 15.77 -2.63
C LYS A 209 1.70 15.70 -2.05
N PHE A 210 1.42 14.70 -1.22
CA PHE A 210 0.16 14.54 -0.53
C PHE A 210 0.39 13.77 0.78
N GLY A 211 0.49 14.49 1.88
CA GLY A 211 0.80 13.97 3.21
C GLY A 211 -0.17 14.50 4.27
N LYS A 212 0.06 14.11 5.51
CA LYS A 212 -0.69 14.66 6.64
C LYS A 212 -0.57 16.19 6.73
N GLU A 213 0.57 16.71 6.35
CA GLU A 213 0.95 18.11 6.53
C GLU A 213 0.27 19.07 5.54
N ASN A 214 -0.17 18.57 4.37
CA ASN A 214 -0.75 19.38 3.28
C ASN A 214 -2.02 18.79 2.66
N GLY A 215 -2.37 17.55 2.99
CA GLY A 215 -3.47 16.84 2.33
C GLY A 215 -4.84 17.46 2.60
N GLU A 216 -5.08 18.02 3.80
CA GLU A 216 -6.33 18.67 4.13
C GLU A 216 -6.56 19.91 3.26
N GLU A 217 -5.55 20.80 3.15
CA GLU A 217 -5.60 22.00 2.31
C GLU A 217 -5.84 21.66 0.84
N ILE A 218 -5.15 20.62 0.32
CA ILE A 218 -5.33 20.16 -1.07
C ILE A 218 -6.76 19.65 -1.32
N LEU A 219 -7.34 18.93 -0.36
CA LEU A 219 -8.71 18.42 -0.50
C LEU A 219 -9.76 19.53 -0.40
N GLU A 220 -9.55 20.54 0.43
CA GLU A 220 -10.45 21.70 0.60
C GLU A 220 -10.57 22.56 -0.67
N GLU A 221 -9.63 22.46 -1.62
CA GLU A 221 -9.77 23.09 -2.93
C GLU A 221 -10.92 22.52 -3.78
N VAL A 222 -11.37 21.30 -3.48
CA VAL A 222 -12.40 20.59 -4.29
C VAL A 222 -13.61 20.18 -3.44
N PHE A 223 -13.43 19.81 -2.18
CA PHE A 223 -14.48 19.30 -1.30
C PHE A 223 -14.83 20.32 -0.22
N GLU A 224 -16.13 20.62 -0.06
CA GLU A 224 -16.60 21.60 0.92
C GLU A 224 -16.35 21.19 2.37
N LYS A 225 -16.30 19.88 2.64
CA LYS A 225 -16.13 19.35 3.99
C LYS A 225 -15.07 18.26 3.98
N VAL A 226 -13.95 18.55 4.61
CA VAL A 226 -12.86 17.59 4.85
C VAL A 226 -12.84 17.21 6.33
N THR A 227 -12.60 15.94 6.63
CA THR A 227 -12.48 15.43 8.00
C THR A 227 -11.25 14.56 8.09
N TRP A 228 -10.31 14.94 8.93
CA TRP A 228 -9.10 14.18 9.19
C TRP A 228 -9.33 13.16 10.32
N CYS A 229 -8.98 11.90 10.05
CA CYS A 229 -8.99 10.82 11.04
C CYS A 229 -7.61 10.17 11.13
N GLY A 230 -7.04 10.12 12.34
CA GLY A 230 -5.75 9.47 12.58
C GLY A 230 -5.90 7.99 12.95
N TYR A 231 -5.21 7.09 12.25
CA TYR A 231 -5.00 5.73 12.70
C TYR A 231 -3.81 5.71 13.66
N LEU A 232 -4.10 5.57 14.95
CA LEU A 232 -3.07 5.57 15.99
C LEU A 232 -2.52 4.16 16.14
N ASP A 233 -1.30 3.96 15.70
CA ASP A 233 -0.61 2.68 15.76
C ASP A 233 0.87 2.87 16.08
N SER A 234 1.48 1.81 16.61
CA SER A 234 2.92 1.63 16.70
C SER A 234 3.26 0.17 16.42
N LEU A 235 4.50 -0.09 16.02
CA LEU A 235 4.94 -1.45 15.72
C LEU A 235 5.85 -1.95 16.84
N ASN A 236 5.54 -3.11 17.40
CA ASN A 236 6.43 -3.83 18.30
C ASN A 236 7.13 -4.94 17.51
N ILE A 237 8.28 -4.60 16.95
CA ILE A 237 9.04 -5.49 16.08
C ILE A 237 10.05 -6.26 16.90
N THR A 238 9.83 -7.56 17.07
CA THR A 238 10.72 -8.48 17.80
C THR A 238 11.38 -9.52 16.89
N ASP A 239 10.95 -9.61 15.63
CA ASP A 239 11.55 -10.47 14.63
C ASP A 239 12.36 -9.62 13.64
N GLU A 240 13.68 -9.82 13.68
CA GLU A 240 14.62 -9.13 12.78
C GLU A 240 14.36 -9.42 11.31
N ASN A 241 13.85 -10.62 10.98
CA ASN A 241 13.63 -11.01 9.60
C ASN A 241 12.45 -10.22 8.99
N LEU A 242 11.40 -9.97 9.78
CA LEU A 242 10.28 -9.09 9.37
C LEU A 242 10.79 -7.68 9.06
N LEU A 243 11.61 -7.11 9.95
CA LEU A 243 12.16 -5.78 9.75
C LEU A 243 13.08 -5.72 8.53
N ILE A 244 13.96 -6.70 8.35
CA ILE A 244 14.86 -6.79 7.20
C ILE A 244 14.05 -6.92 5.90
N THR A 245 13.02 -7.78 5.89
CA THR A 245 12.14 -7.96 4.72
C THR A 245 11.44 -6.64 4.37
N TYR A 246 10.93 -5.93 5.35
CA TYR A 246 10.34 -4.59 5.16
C TYR A 246 11.36 -3.61 4.56
N ILE A 247 12.56 -3.50 5.15
CA ILE A 247 13.61 -2.59 4.67
C ILE A 247 13.98 -2.89 3.22
N LEU A 248 14.18 -4.18 2.87
CA LEU A 248 14.52 -4.59 1.51
C LEU A 248 13.39 -4.34 0.50
N SER A 249 12.12 -4.28 0.96
CA SER A 249 10.93 -3.99 0.13
C SER A 249 10.73 -2.50 -0.15
N CYS A 250 11.46 -1.61 0.52
CA CYS A 250 11.35 -0.16 0.33
C CYS A 250 11.83 0.29 -1.05
N HIS A 251 11.36 1.47 -1.49
CA HIS A 251 11.59 2.02 -2.84
C HIS A 251 12.86 2.89 -2.97
N GLY A 252 13.74 2.82 -1.98
CA GLY A 252 14.95 3.62 -1.90
C GLY A 252 16.17 2.99 -2.59
N ASN A 253 17.32 3.35 -2.06
CA ASN A 253 18.62 2.87 -2.52
C ASN A 253 19.24 1.80 -1.58
N GLN A 254 18.50 1.36 -0.57
CA GLN A 254 18.97 0.47 0.51
C GLN A 254 19.61 -0.81 -0.02
N ASN A 255 19.03 -1.42 -1.06
CA ASN A 255 19.54 -2.67 -1.63
C ASN A 255 20.97 -2.54 -2.14
N ARG A 256 21.35 -1.37 -2.68
CA ARG A 256 22.71 -1.09 -3.17
C ARG A 256 23.77 -1.17 -2.06
N TYR A 257 23.40 -0.85 -0.83
CA TYR A 257 24.33 -0.77 0.30
C TYR A 257 24.23 -1.97 1.24
N ILE A 258 23.06 -2.62 1.31
CA ILE A 258 22.81 -3.72 2.23
C ILE A 258 23.23 -5.07 1.62
N VAL A 259 22.94 -5.33 0.33
CA VAL A 259 23.10 -6.66 -0.27
C VAL A 259 24.54 -7.18 -0.11
N ASP A 260 25.53 -6.38 -0.46
CA ASP A 260 26.94 -6.78 -0.35
C ASP A 260 27.46 -6.90 1.10
N LYS A 261 26.74 -6.30 2.07
CA LYS A 261 27.08 -6.29 3.50
C LYS A 261 26.01 -6.98 4.34
N PHE A 262 25.26 -7.91 3.73
CA PHE A 262 24.06 -8.44 4.35
C PHE A 262 24.30 -9.09 5.72
N LYS A 263 25.39 -9.84 5.89
CA LYS A 263 25.75 -10.46 7.19
C LYS A 263 25.98 -9.42 8.28
N ASP A 264 26.66 -8.33 7.94
CA ASP A 264 26.94 -7.24 8.87
C ASP A 264 25.65 -6.48 9.22
N PHE A 265 24.79 -6.26 8.22
CA PHE A 265 23.50 -5.63 8.43
C PHE A 265 22.57 -6.48 9.31
N LYS A 266 22.47 -7.79 9.04
CA LYS A 266 21.68 -8.69 9.89
C LYS A 266 22.18 -8.67 11.33
N LEU A 267 23.51 -8.78 11.55
CA LEU A 267 24.09 -8.69 12.89
C LEU A 267 23.86 -7.34 13.56
N PHE A 268 23.79 -6.27 12.79
CA PHE A 268 23.48 -4.92 13.30
C PHE A 268 22.02 -4.81 13.76
N VAL A 269 21.06 -5.30 12.96
CA VAL A 269 19.62 -5.27 13.28
C VAL A 269 19.28 -6.19 14.47
N SER A 270 20.05 -7.27 14.69
CA SER A 270 19.84 -8.23 15.80
C SER A 270 20.28 -7.71 17.17
N LYS A 271 20.89 -6.52 17.26
CA LYS A 271 21.35 -5.90 18.52
C LYS A 271 20.27 -5.06 19.18
#